data_ae8a9ecfc00015596398d59a7268f48c
#
_entry.id   ae8a9ecfc00015596398d59a7268f48c
#
_cell.length_a   1.000
_cell.length_b   1.000
_cell.length_c   1.000
_cell.angle_alpha   90.00
_cell.angle_beta   90.00
_cell.angle_gamma   90.00
#
_symmetry.space_group_name_H-M   'P 1'
#
loop_
_entity.id
_entity.type
_entity.pdbx_description
1 polymer ?
#
loop_
_entity_poly.entity_id
_entity_poly.type
_entity_poly.pdbx_seq_one_letter_code
_entity_poly.pdbx_strand_id
1 'polypeptide(L)'
;MKVAWVTHHLIKEEERSDALLPGLYAGGAELNDAVMRSHQPTGYDIDVIGPDDWAQAMDYERVVITGTDRLSEEAMVQLATKSPLVWIQHAQQPAAARKHLFEKAAPFITMSRLHQAHEARWSRMSDEFVHSPVWDVNEVQPATKEPFALFAARNHPAKGKINARIKADALGVPLVELSNVDRSVVLEHMARAQWFIHLPKEFDACPRTVIEATLAGCEVITNAHLVGRLEPGDPREILTQQPPKFWSLV
;
A
#
# COMPACT_ATOMS: atom_id res chain seq x y z
N MET A 1 24.89 2.36 7.13
CA MET A 1 24.63 2.39 5.68
C MET A 1 23.75 3.59 5.38
N LYS A 2 24.14 4.40 4.39
CA LYS A 2 23.32 5.52 3.93
C LYS A 2 22.39 5.08 2.81
N VAL A 3 21.09 5.36 2.97
CA VAL A 3 20.03 4.97 2.04
C VAL A 3 19.31 6.21 1.53
N ALA A 4 19.25 6.39 0.22
CA ALA A 4 18.36 7.35 -0.40
C ALA A 4 16.97 6.72 -0.58
N TRP A 5 15.94 7.35 -0.03
CA TRP A 5 14.55 6.96 -0.21
C TRP A 5 13.87 7.91 -1.19
N VAL A 6 13.83 7.53 -2.45
CA VAL A 6 13.26 8.37 -3.53
C VAL A 6 11.76 8.13 -3.62
N THR A 7 10.99 9.16 -3.32
CA THR A 7 9.53 9.09 -3.32
C THR A 7 8.89 10.45 -3.62
N HIS A 8 7.71 10.44 -4.24
CA HIS A 8 6.85 11.62 -4.31
C HIS A 8 5.79 11.65 -3.19
N HIS A 9 5.78 10.63 -2.36
CA HIS A 9 4.88 10.49 -1.22
C HIS A 9 5.47 11.21 0.01
N LEU A 10 5.79 12.49 -0.16
CA LEU A 10 6.30 13.33 0.93
C LEU A 10 5.10 13.83 1.73
N ILE A 11 4.99 13.37 2.96
CA ILE A 11 4.18 14.05 3.97
C ILE A 11 5.01 15.26 4.40
N LYS A 12 4.51 16.46 4.16
CA LYS A 12 5.18 17.69 4.60
C LYS A 12 5.37 17.66 6.11
N GLU A 13 6.48 18.18 6.58
CA GLU A 13 6.87 18.11 8.00
C GLU A 13 5.82 18.78 8.93
N GLU A 14 5.15 19.82 8.41
CA GLU A 14 4.02 20.51 9.05
C GLU A 14 2.78 19.62 9.21
N GLU A 15 2.66 18.59 8.38
CA GLU A 15 1.59 17.59 8.41
C GLU A 15 1.98 16.34 9.23
N ARG A 16 3.26 16.24 9.67
CA ARG A 16 3.80 15.06 10.38
C ARG A 16 3.28 14.90 11.79
N SER A 17 3.01 15.98 12.51
CA SER A 17 2.57 15.86 13.92
C SER A 17 1.17 15.33 14.05
N ASP A 18 0.31 15.59 13.06
CA ASP A 18 -1.12 15.29 13.14
C ASP A 18 -1.58 14.29 12.05
N ALA A 19 -0.83 14.14 10.96
CA ALA A 19 -1.22 13.32 9.80
C ALA A 19 -0.82 11.84 9.91
N LEU A 20 0.09 11.51 10.77
CA LEU A 20 0.33 10.12 11.21
C LEU A 20 -0.59 9.75 12.36
N LEU A 21 -1.24 10.71 12.93
CA LEU A 21 -2.29 10.60 13.93
C LEU A 21 -3.66 10.55 13.25
N PRO A 22 -4.69 10.10 13.92
CA PRO A 22 -5.91 9.52 13.38
C PRO A 22 -6.83 10.47 12.59
N GLY A 23 -6.41 11.27 11.71
CA GLY A 23 -7.31 12.20 11.01
C GLY A 23 -7.10 12.32 9.51
N LEU A 24 -5.92 12.18 9.00
CA LEU A 24 -5.66 12.46 7.60
C LEU A 24 -5.52 11.19 6.76
N TYR A 25 -6.33 11.11 5.73
CA TYR A 25 -6.19 10.19 4.61
C TYR A 25 -4.93 10.54 3.80
N ALA A 26 -3.78 10.31 4.39
CA ALA A 26 -2.60 10.11 3.58
C ALA A 26 -2.91 8.98 2.58
N GLY A 27 -2.54 9.11 1.34
CA GLY A 27 -2.71 8.06 0.35
C GLY A 27 -2.11 6.75 0.87
N GLY A 28 -2.64 5.60 0.42
CA GLY A 28 -2.14 4.31 0.87
C GLY A 28 -0.62 4.21 0.78
N ALA A 29 -0.03 4.74 -0.28
CA ALA A 29 1.40 4.71 -0.53
C ALA A 29 2.21 5.58 0.44
N GLU A 30 1.73 6.78 0.77
CA GLU A 30 2.40 7.69 1.71
C GLU A 30 2.52 7.07 3.11
N LEU A 31 1.45 6.45 3.57
CA LEU A 31 1.48 5.78 4.86
C LEU A 31 2.34 4.51 4.83
N ASN A 32 2.31 3.74 3.74
CA ASN A 32 3.18 2.58 3.59
C ASN A 32 4.66 2.99 3.69
N ASP A 33 5.05 4.06 2.99
CA ASP A 33 6.40 4.62 3.05
C ASP A 33 6.77 5.07 4.46
N ALA A 34 5.88 5.78 5.14
CA ALA A 34 6.10 6.25 6.50
C ALA A 34 6.27 5.08 7.49
N VAL A 35 5.39 4.08 7.42
CA VAL A 35 5.49 2.89 8.28
C VAL A 35 6.77 2.12 8.01
N MET A 36 7.15 1.88 6.77
CA MET A 36 8.40 1.17 6.47
C MET A 36 9.63 1.91 6.98
N ARG A 37 9.69 3.24 6.80
CA ARG A 37 10.81 4.05 7.32
C ARG A 37 10.88 4.08 8.84
N SER A 38 9.74 4.10 9.53
CA SER A 38 9.72 4.08 11.00
C SER A 38 10.24 2.77 11.61
N HIS A 39 10.26 1.69 10.83
CA HIS A 39 10.78 0.38 11.23
C HIS A 39 12.19 0.11 10.70
N GLN A 40 12.93 1.16 10.32
CA GLN A 40 14.31 1.00 9.85
C GLN A 40 15.19 0.31 10.91
N PRO A 41 16.05 -0.62 10.51
CA PRO A 41 16.99 -1.25 11.42
C PRO A 41 18.03 -0.25 11.96
N THR A 42 18.56 -0.54 13.14
CA THR A 42 19.69 0.23 13.70
C THR A 42 20.88 0.23 12.73
N GLY A 43 21.48 1.39 12.53
CA GLY A 43 22.64 1.55 11.63
C GLY A 43 22.30 1.95 10.20
N TYR A 44 21.01 2.09 9.89
CA TYR A 44 20.57 2.72 8.64
C TYR A 44 20.32 4.20 8.86
N ASP A 45 20.79 5.03 7.93
CA ASP A 45 20.58 6.47 7.87
C ASP A 45 19.83 6.77 6.57
N ILE A 46 18.58 7.21 6.70
CA ILE A 46 17.66 7.36 5.55
C ILE A 46 17.45 8.83 5.25
N ASP A 47 17.87 9.25 4.08
CA ASP A 47 17.49 10.56 3.53
C ASP A 47 16.34 10.40 2.54
N VAL A 48 15.28 11.16 2.75
CA VAL A 48 14.10 11.16 1.88
C VAL A 48 14.28 12.21 0.78
N ILE A 49 14.26 11.76 -0.46
CA ILE A 49 14.57 12.56 -1.65
C ILE A 49 13.31 12.68 -2.51
N GLY A 50 12.96 13.91 -2.86
CA GLY A 50 11.86 14.20 -3.78
C GLY A 50 12.18 13.81 -5.23
N PRO A 51 11.17 13.68 -6.09
CA PRO A 51 11.39 13.28 -7.48
C PRO A 51 12.17 14.30 -8.31
N ASP A 52 12.13 15.56 -7.94
CA ASP A 52 12.87 16.63 -8.62
C ASP A 52 14.35 16.68 -8.20
N ASP A 53 14.66 16.16 -7.00
CA ASP A 53 15.99 16.12 -6.41
C ASP A 53 16.69 14.76 -6.60
N TRP A 54 16.17 13.89 -7.44
CA TRP A 54 16.61 12.52 -7.64
C TRP A 54 18.12 12.35 -7.85
N ALA A 55 18.78 13.36 -8.43
CA ALA A 55 20.22 13.33 -8.69
C ALA A 55 21.04 13.18 -7.41
N GLN A 56 20.55 13.68 -6.27
CA GLN A 56 21.20 13.50 -4.97
C GLN A 56 21.30 12.03 -4.57
N ALA A 57 20.34 11.19 -5.02
CA ALA A 57 20.36 9.75 -4.70
C ALA A 57 21.54 9.01 -5.34
N MET A 58 22.20 9.59 -6.35
CA MET A 58 23.33 8.98 -7.01
C MET A 58 24.57 8.87 -6.12
N ASP A 59 24.65 9.66 -5.05
CA ASP A 59 25.77 9.67 -4.10
C ASP A 59 25.62 8.62 -2.97
N TYR A 60 24.47 7.93 -2.91
CA TYR A 60 24.17 6.96 -1.86
C TYR A 60 24.63 5.55 -2.21
N GLU A 61 24.96 4.78 -1.17
CA GLU A 61 25.34 3.37 -1.31
C GLU A 61 24.15 2.52 -1.77
N ARG A 62 22.97 2.86 -1.25
CA ARG A 62 21.72 2.16 -1.56
C ARG A 62 20.62 3.14 -1.91
N VAL A 63 19.82 2.80 -2.91
CA VAL A 63 18.68 3.58 -3.36
C VAL A 63 17.41 2.74 -3.24
N VAL A 64 16.40 3.26 -2.57
CA VAL A 64 15.05 2.71 -2.50
C VAL A 64 14.11 3.65 -3.26
N ILE A 65 13.33 3.13 -4.18
CA ILE A 65 12.37 3.90 -4.98
C ILE A 65 10.96 3.36 -4.71
N THR A 66 10.08 4.22 -4.20
CA THR A 66 8.69 3.84 -3.89
C THR A 66 7.66 4.61 -4.69
N GLY A 67 8.05 5.71 -5.30
CA GLY A 67 7.19 6.55 -6.13
C GLY A 67 7.81 6.79 -7.51
N THR A 68 7.35 6.07 -8.53
CA THR A 68 7.87 6.24 -9.91
C THR A 68 7.06 7.19 -10.76
N ASP A 69 5.86 7.61 -10.31
CA ASP A 69 4.87 8.32 -11.14
C ASP A 69 5.30 9.72 -11.54
N ARG A 70 6.12 10.36 -10.72
CA ARG A 70 6.62 11.72 -10.94
C ARG A 70 8.10 11.78 -11.31
N LEU A 71 8.77 10.64 -11.41
CA LEU A 71 10.13 10.60 -11.91
C LEU A 71 10.15 10.87 -13.43
N SER A 72 11.07 11.73 -13.86
CA SER A 72 11.32 11.93 -15.29
C SER A 72 11.91 10.66 -15.92
N GLU A 73 11.84 10.55 -17.24
CA GLU A 73 12.48 9.45 -17.97
C GLU A 73 13.99 9.41 -17.72
N GLU A 74 14.63 10.58 -17.71
CA GLU A 74 16.05 10.73 -17.39
C GLU A 74 16.36 10.19 -15.99
N ALA A 75 15.59 10.60 -14.98
CA ALA A 75 15.75 10.13 -13.61
C ALA A 75 15.66 8.59 -13.53
N MET A 76 14.66 8.00 -14.19
CA MET A 76 14.47 6.55 -14.19
C MET A 76 15.65 5.81 -14.84
N VAL A 77 16.19 6.32 -15.94
CA VAL A 77 17.34 5.73 -16.62
C VAL A 77 18.59 5.84 -15.76
N GLN A 78 18.86 6.99 -15.16
CA GLN A 78 20.05 7.18 -14.33
C GLN A 78 19.98 6.37 -13.03
N LEU A 79 18.84 6.41 -12.33
CA LEU A 79 18.65 5.62 -11.11
C LEU A 79 18.74 4.11 -11.35
N ALA A 80 18.37 3.63 -12.54
CA ALA A 80 18.52 2.24 -12.93
C ALA A 80 19.98 1.76 -12.89
N THR A 81 20.96 2.65 -13.09
CA THR A 81 22.40 2.33 -13.03
C THR A 81 22.86 1.95 -11.63
N LYS A 82 22.13 2.35 -10.60
CA LYS A 82 22.41 2.03 -9.20
C LYS A 82 21.85 0.67 -8.78
N SER A 83 21.15 -0.05 -9.66
CA SER A 83 20.42 -1.28 -9.31
C SER A 83 19.55 -1.09 -8.05
N PRO A 84 18.64 -0.12 -8.04
CA PRO A 84 17.90 0.27 -6.85
C PRO A 84 16.96 -0.85 -6.40
N LEU A 85 16.59 -0.83 -5.10
CA LEU A 85 15.36 -1.49 -4.68
C LEU A 85 14.17 -0.67 -5.21
N VAL A 86 13.28 -1.28 -5.96
CA VAL A 86 12.05 -0.63 -6.44
C VAL A 86 10.84 -1.34 -5.84
N TRP A 87 10.06 -0.60 -5.04
CA TRP A 87 8.81 -1.07 -4.46
C TRP A 87 7.63 -0.33 -5.05
N ILE A 88 6.92 -0.96 -5.98
CA ILE A 88 5.72 -0.37 -6.57
C ILE A 88 4.49 -0.70 -5.75
N GLN A 89 3.69 0.33 -5.48
CA GLN A 89 2.51 0.25 -4.61
C GLN A 89 1.19 0.33 -5.38
N HIS A 90 1.25 0.65 -6.67
CA HIS A 90 0.09 0.69 -7.58
C HIS A 90 0.44 -0.03 -8.88
N ALA A 91 -0.55 -0.69 -9.46
CA ALA A 91 -0.42 -1.19 -10.82
C ALA A 91 -0.37 -0.03 -11.82
N GLN A 92 0.64 -0.02 -12.66
CA GLN A 92 0.82 0.99 -13.68
C GLN A 92 1.31 0.36 -14.97
N GLN A 93 0.76 0.82 -16.10
CA GLN A 93 1.37 0.50 -17.39
C GLN A 93 2.68 1.28 -17.53
N PRO A 94 3.82 0.62 -17.57
CA PRO A 94 5.08 1.31 -17.58
C PRO A 94 5.40 1.90 -18.96
N ALA A 95 5.75 3.18 -19.00
CA ALA A 95 6.53 3.74 -20.10
C ALA A 95 7.88 3.01 -20.24
N ALA A 96 8.55 3.14 -21.38
CA ALA A 96 9.80 2.42 -21.67
C ALA A 96 10.88 2.63 -20.60
N ALA A 97 11.06 3.87 -20.12
CA ALA A 97 12.04 4.18 -19.08
C ALA A 97 11.71 3.51 -17.72
N ARG A 98 10.42 3.44 -17.37
CA ARG A 98 9.97 2.74 -16.14
C ARG A 98 10.19 1.24 -16.26
N LYS A 99 9.91 0.67 -17.42
CA LYS A 99 10.20 -0.74 -17.69
C LYS A 99 11.70 -1.03 -17.53
N HIS A 100 12.56 -0.18 -18.07
CA HIS A 100 14.02 -0.28 -17.91
C HIS A 100 14.42 -0.22 -16.43
N LEU A 101 13.86 0.71 -15.65
CA LEU A 101 14.10 0.80 -14.21
C LEU A 101 13.72 -0.51 -13.50
N PHE A 102 12.55 -1.09 -13.80
CA PHE A 102 12.11 -2.35 -13.20
C PHE A 102 13.01 -3.52 -13.58
N GLU A 103 13.50 -3.57 -14.83
CA GLU A 103 14.44 -4.59 -15.30
C GLU A 103 15.80 -4.54 -14.57
N LYS A 104 16.22 -3.35 -14.16
CA LYS A 104 17.50 -3.12 -13.46
C LYS A 104 17.37 -3.12 -11.93
N ALA A 105 16.15 -3.07 -11.41
CA ALA A 105 15.92 -3.09 -9.96
C ALA A 105 16.46 -4.39 -9.32
N ALA A 106 17.04 -4.25 -8.15
CA ALA A 106 17.58 -5.36 -7.36
C ALA A 106 17.41 -5.09 -5.85
N PRO A 107 16.29 -5.51 -5.26
CA PRO A 107 15.16 -6.22 -5.87
C PRO A 107 14.07 -5.31 -6.46
N PHE A 108 13.21 -5.90 -7.28
CA PHE A 108 11.93 -5.35 -7.70
C PHE A 108 10.81 -5.97 -6.86
N ILE A 109 10.01 -5.15 -6.17
CA ILE A 109 9.02 -5.58 -5.19
C ILE A 109 7.62 -5.07 -5.55
N THR A 110 6.62 -5.90 -5.34
CA THR A 110 5.19 -5.58 -5.49
C THR A 110 4.44 -5.72 -4.16
N MET A 111 3.13 -5.45 -4.14
CA MET A 111 2.32 -5.39 -2.92
C MET A 111 1.64 -6.72 -2.55
N SER A 112 1.52 -7.63 -3.49
CA SER A 112 0.84 -8.92 -3.30
C SER A 112 1.18 -9.86 -4.43
N ARG A 113 0.89 -11.14 -4.25
CA ARG A 113 1.05 -12.16 -5.29
C ARG A 113 0.21 -11.85 -6.54
N LEU A 114 -0.98 -11.31 -6.37
CA LEU A 114 -1.81 -10.88 -7.50
C LEU A 114 -1.18 -9.70 -8.24
N HIS A 115 -0.58 -8.74 -7.50
CA HIS A 115 0.14 -7.62 -8.09
C HIS A 115 1.39 -8.09 -8.84
N GLN A 116 2.13 -9.05 -8.29
CA GLN A 116 3.27 -9.67 -8.95
C GLN A 116 2.86 -10.28 -10.31
N ALA A 117 1.78 -11.03 -10.36
CA ALA A 117 1.24 -11.61 -11.59
C ALA A 117 0.70 -10.55 -12.56
N HIS A 118 0.18 -9.44 -12.05
CA HIS A 118 -0.28 -8.31 -12.87
C HIS A 118 0.88 -7.62 -13.56
N GLU A 119 1.94 -7.29 -12.83
CA GLU A 119 3.11 -6.58 -13.36
C GLU A 119 3.92 -7.45 -14.35
N ALA A 120 3.96 -8.75 -14.16
CA ALA A 120 4.62 -9.69 -15.07
C ALA A 120 4.07 -9.62 -16.53
N ARG A 121 2.88 -9.05 -16.73
CA ARG A 121 2.31 -8.83 -18.08
C ARG A 121 2.98 -7.68 -18.84
N TRP A 122 3.60 -6.74 -18.13
CA TRP A 122 4.10 -5.50 -18.69
C TRP A 122 5.63 -5.37 -18.63
N SER A 123 6.26 -6.06 -17.67
CA SER A 123 7.69 -5.99 -17.42
C SER A 123 8.19 -7.39 -17.08
N ARG A 124 8.93 -7.53 -15.99
CA ARG A 124 9.34 -8.81 -15.41
C ARG A 124 8.51 -9.12 -14.17
N MET A 125 8.48 -10.39 -13.79
CA MET A 125 7.96 -10.77 -12.47
C MET A 125 8.79 -10.09 -11.38
N SER A 126 8.16 -9.56 -10.35
CA SER A 126 8.88 -9.03 -9.19
C SER A 126 9.60 -10.16 -8.46
N ASP A 127 10.73 -9.83 -7.83
CA ASP A 127 11.54 -10.79 -7.07
C ASP A 127 10.80 -11.21 -5.82
N GLU A 128 10.06 -10.26 -5.22
CA GLU A 128 9.32 -10.44 -3.98
C GLU A 128 8.02 -9.61 -3.97
N PHE A 129 7.19 -9.87 -2.98
CA PHE A 129 6.10 -8.97 -2.63
C PHE A 129 6.12 -8.67 -1.12
N VAL A 130 5.74 -7.44 -0.79
CA VAL A 130 5.62 -6.95 0.58
C VAL A 130 4.26 -6.27 0.70
N HIS A 131 3.39 -6.81 1.55
CA HIS A 131 2.04 -6.26 1.73
C HIS A 131 2.06 -4.85 2.29
N SER A 132 0.97 -4.11 2.09
CA SER A 132 0.76 -2.83 2.77
C SER A 132 0.93 -3.01 4.27
N PRO A 133 1.90 -2.33 4.90
CA PRO A 133 2.03 -2.38 6.34
C PRO A 133 0.89 -1.63 7.00
N VAL A 134 0.56 -2.01 8.21
CA VAL A 134 -0.27 -1.23 9.12
C VAL A 134 0.62 -0.65 10.21
N TRP A 135 0.23 0.51 10.74
CA TRP A 135 1.04 1.20 11.76
C TRP A 135 1.19 0.36 13.02
N ASP A 136 0.09 -0.17 13.52
CA ASP A 136 0.05 -1.11 14.64
C ASP A 136 -1.03 -2.16 14.35
N VAL A 137 -0.63 -3.41 14.27
CA VAL A 137 -1.56 -4.53 14.07
C VAL A 137 -2.54 -4.70 15.25
N ASN A 138 -2.20 -4.15 16.41
CA ASN A 138 -3.03 -4.20 17.62
C ASN A 138 -4.04 -3.04 17.70
N GLU A 139 -3.88 -1.99 16.91
CA GLU A 139 -4.84 -0.89 16.87
C GLU A 139 -6.22 -1.36 16.34
N VAL A 140 -6.21 -2.34 15.44
CA VAL A 140 -7.43 -2.90 14.86
C VAL A 140 -7.85 -4.11 15.67
N GLN A 141 -8.79 -3.93 16.60
CA GLN A 141 -9.32 -5.01 17.44
C GLN A 141 -10.73 -5.41 16.97
N PRO A 142 -11.02 -6.72 16.87
CA PRO A 142 -12.38 -7.18 16.62
C PRO A 142 -13.26 -6.89 17.83
N ALA A 143 -14.52 -6.49 17.55
CA ALA A 143 -15.57 -6.36 18.54
C ALA A 143 -16.70 -7.36 18.23
N THR A 144 -17.75 -7.35 19.05
CA THR A 144 -18.97 -8.12 18.76
C THR A 144 -19.53 -7.70 17.42
N LYS A 145 -19.72 -8.67 16.51
CA LYS A 145 -20.20 -8.41 15.16
C LYS A 145 -21.68 -8.11 15.13
N GLU A 146 -22.04 -7.09 14.35
CA GLU A 146 -23.41 -6.66 14.08
C GLU A 146 -23.76 -7.00 12.62
N PRO A 147 -25.03 -7.31 12.31
CA PRO A 147 -25.42 -7.78 10.99
C PRO A 147 -25.56 -6.63 9.97
N PHE A 148 -24.45 -5.92 9.72
CA PHE A 148 -24.36 -4.93 8.65
C PHE A 148 -23.09 -5.11 7.82
N ALA A 149 -23.13 -4.61 6.60
CA ALA A 149 -21.99 -4.53 5.72
C ALA A 149 -21.39 -3.12 5.77
N LEU A 150 -20.06 -3.03 5.67
CA LEU A 150 -19.32 -1.78 5.59
C LEU A 150 -18.67 -1.64 4.21
N PHE A 151 -18.80 -0.45 3.62
CA PHE A 151 -17.97 0.03 2.52
C PHE A 151 -17.19 1.25 2.99
N ALA A 152 -15.88 1.22 2.92
CA ALA A 152 -15.03 2.34 3.28
C ALA A 152 -13.97 2.56 2.19
N ALA A 153 -14.05 3.69 1.49
CA ALA A 153 -13.11 4.06 0.43
C ALA A 153 -13.19 5.57 0.13
N ARG A 154 -12.18 6.09 -0.57
CA ARG A 154 -12.29 7.43 -1.17
C ARG A 154 -13.51 7.50 -2.08
N ASN A 155 -14.15 8.67 -2.16
CA ASN A 155 -15.27 8.90 -3.06
C ASN A 155 -14.79 8.97 -4.52
N HIS A 156 -14.48 7.80 -5.08
CA HIS A 156 -14.03 7.64 -6.46
C HIS A 156 -14.82 6.52 -7.14
N PRO A 157 -15.33 6.70 -8.37
CA PRO A 157 -16.16 5.72 -9.06
C PRO A 157 -15.53 4.33 -9.24
N ALA A 158 -14.19 4.28 -9.39
CA ALA A 158 -13.45 3.03 -9.54
C ALA A 158 -13.45 2.17 -8.26
N LYS A 159 -13.71 2.75 -7.08
CA LYS A 159 -13.69 2.01 -5.81
C LYS A 159 -14.88 1.09 -5.57
N GLY A 160 -15.89 1.12 -6.47
CA GLY A 160 -16.94 0.10 -6.51
C GLY A 160 -18.09 0.29 -5.51
N LYS A 161 -18.36 1.51 -5.08
CA LYS A 161 -19.46 1.84 -4.17
C LYS A 161 -20.82 1.26 -4.61
N ILE A 162 -21.16 1.38 -5.89
CA ILE A 162 -22.40 0.84 -6.45
C ILE A 162 -22.43 -0.70 -6.35
N ASN A 163 -21.30 -1.35 -6.64
CA ASN A 163 -21.20 -2.81 -6.54
C ASN A 163 -21.36 -3.27 -5.07
N ALA A 164 -20.86 -2.46 -4.12
CA ALA A 164 -21.03 -2.75 -2.69
C ALA A 164 -22.50 -2.68 -2.26
N ARG A 165 -23.27 -1.70 -2.75
CA ARG A 165 -24.72 -1.60 -2.51
C ARG A 165 -25.46 -2.82 -3.04
N ILE A 166 -25.26 -3.15 -4.32
CA ILE A 166 -25.88 -4.31 -4.96
C ILE A 166 -25.57 -5.60 -4.16
N LYS A 167 -24.33 -5.72 -3.69
CA LYS A 167 -23.93 -6.91 -2.91
C LYS A 167 -24.57 -6.95 -1.52
N ALA A 168 -24.66 -5.82 -0.82
CA ALA A 168 -25.32 -5.73 0.48
C ALA A 168 -26.82 -6.02 0.36
N ASP A 169 -27.50 -5.47 -0.67
CA ASP A 169 -28.90 -5.76 -0.98
C ASP A 169 -29.11 -7.27 -1.24
N ALA A 170 -28.22 -7.90 -2.00
CA ALA A 170 -28.26 -9.34 -2.25
C ALA A 170 -28.01 -10.20 -1.00
N LEU A 171 -27.35 -9.68 0.01
CA LEU A 171 -27.17 -10.30 1.32
C LEU A 171 -28.35 -10.04 2.26
N GLY A 172 -29.22 -9.09 1.92
CA GLY A 172 -30.34 -8.67 2.78
C GLY A 172 -29.90 -7.92 4.03
N VAL A 173 -28.78 -7.19 3.98
CA VAL A 173 -28.21 -6.49 5.14
C VAL A 173 -28.03 -5.00 4.88
N PRO A 174 -28.13 -4.14 5.93
CA PRO A 174 -27.83 -2.72 5.79
C PRO A 174 -26.38 -2.50 5.34
N LEU A 175 -26.16 -1.49 4.48
CA LEU A 175 -24.83 -1.02 4.12
C LEU A 175 -24.53 0.31 4.78
N VAL A 176 -23.45 0.36 5.57
CA VAL A 176 -22.84 1.60 6.05
C VAL A 176 -21.77 2.02 5.05
N GLU A 177 -21.86 3.25 4.56
CA GLU A 177 -20.93 3.80 3.57
C GLU A 177 -20.11 4.92 4.20
N LEU A 178 -18.81 4.74 4.26
CA LEU A 178 -17.88 5.72 4.78
C LEU A 178 -16.95 6.22 3.67
N SER A 179 -16.92 7.54 3.49
CA SER A 179 -16.03 8.19 2.53
C SER A 179 -15.60 9.53 3.08
N ASN A 180 -14.30 9.84 2.99
CA ASN A 180 -13.72 11.10 3.49
C ASN A 180 -14.03 11.36 4.98
N VAL A 181 -13.97 10.31 5.78
CA VAL A 181 -14.10 10.37 7.24
C VAL A 181 -12.78 9.99 7.90
N ASP A 182 -12.63 10.31 9.18
CA ASP A 182 -11.44 9.97 9.93
C ASP A 182 -11.21 8.45 9.99
N ARG A 183 -9.95 8.05 9.98
CA ARG A 183 -9.57 6.64 10.04
C ARG A 183 -10.12 5.95 11.29
N SER A 184 -10.14 6.63 12.43
CA SER A 184 -10.70 6.10 13.68
C SER A 184 -12.16 5.68 13.54
N VAL A 185 -12.98 6.49 12.84
CA VAL A 185 -14.39 6.19 12.54
C VAL A 185 -14.49 4.95 11.65
N VAL A 186 -13.59 4.81 10.67
CA VAL A 186 -13.57 3.62 9.80
C VAL A 186 -13.24 2.37 10.61
N LEU A 187 -12.21 2.42 11.46
CA LEU A 187 -11.80 1.27 12.29
C LEU A 187 -12.86 0.87 13.31
N GLU A 188 -13.55 1.84 13.93
CA GLU A 188 -14.68 1.58 14.85
C GLU A 188 -15.78 0.80 14.13
N HIS A 189 -16.18 1.23 12.94
CA HIS A 189 -17.20 0.52 12.17
C HIS A 189 -16.69 -0.86 11.69
N MET A 190 -15.43 -0.98 11.27
CA MET A 190 -14.84 -2.27 10.90
C MET A 190 -14.85 -3.25 12.06
N ALA A 191 -14.54 -2.80 13.28
CA ALA A 191 -14.56 -3.66 14.45
C ALA A 191 -15.91 -4.35 14.65
N ARG A 192 -17.02 -3.64 14.37
CA ARG A 192 -18.41 -4.10 14.56
C ARG A 192 -19.02 -4.74 13.32
N ALA A 193 -18.62 -4.35 12.10
CA ALA A 193 -19.22 -4.85 10.86
C ALA A 193 -18.99 -6.37 10.70
N GLN A 194 -20.07 -7.10 10.36
CA GLN A 194 -19.94 -8.51 10.00
C GLN A 194 -19.28 -8.67 8.63
N TRP A 195 -19.63 -7.82 7.65
CA TRP A 195 -19.06 -7.88 6.30
C TRP A 195 -18.34 -6.58 5.95
N PHE A 196 -17.25 -6.71 5.23
CA PHE A 196 -16.57 -5.61 4.56
C PHE A 196 -16.61 -5.85 3.05
N ILE A 197 -17.21 -4.94 2.28
CA ILE A 197 -17.40 -5.11 0.84
C ILE A 197 -16.50 -4.15 0.08
N HIS A 198 -15.54 -4.70 -0.70
CA HIS A 198 -14.65 -3.92 -1.57
C HIS A 198 -14.63 -4.57 -2.96
N LEU A 199 -15.45 -4.05 -3.87
CA LEU A 199 -15.66 -4.56 -5.23
C LEU A 199 -15.29 -3.50 -6.27
N PRO A 200 -14.00 -3.11 -6.37
CA PRO A 200 -13.55 -2.08 -7.29
C PRO A 200 -13.78 -2.48 -8.75
N LYS A 201 -13.81 -1.49 -9.64
CA LYS A 201 -13.89 -1.67 -11.10
C LYS A 201 -12.51 -1.84 -11.73
N GLU A 202 -11.48 -1.40 -11.05
CA GLU A 202 -10.10 -1.41 -11.49
C GLU A 202 -9.24 -2.22 -10.52
N PHE A 203 -8.06 -2.59 -10.97
CA PHE A 203 -7.11 -3.34 -10.17
C PHE A 203 -6.68 -2.53 -8.92
N ASP A 204 -6.70 -3.17 -7.78
CA ASP A 204 -6.27 -2.61 -6.49
C ASP A 204 -5.24 -3.55 -5.86
N ALA A 205 -3.99 -3.14 -5.87
CA ALA A 205 -2.83 -4.00 -5.63
C ALA A 205 -2.82 -4.68 -4.25
N CYS A 206 -3.16 -3.93 -3.22
CA CYS A 206 -3.29 -4.40 -1.84
C CYS A 206 -3.94 -3.29 -0.99
N PRO A 207 -5.27 -3.11 -1.07
CA PRO A 207 -5.95 -2.02 -0.39
C PRO A 207 -5.88 -2.20 1.12
N ARG A 208 -5.37 -1.17 1.81
CA ARG A 208 -5.22 -1.16 3.27
C ARG A 208 -6.53 -1.45 3.99
N THR A 209 -7.64 -0.88 3.51
CA THR A 209 -8.96 -1.10 4.11
C THR A 209 -9.37 -2.57 4.09
N VAL A 210 -8.95 -3.35 3.09
CA VAL A 210 -9.16 -4.80 3.05
C VAL A 210 -8.32 -5.50 4.12
N ILE A 211 -7.07 -5.07 4.30
CA ILE A 211 -6.19 -5.60 5.35
C ILE A 211 -6.77 -5.29 6.74
N GLU A 212 -7.14 -4.03 6.98
CA GLU A 212 -7.71 -3.59 8.25
C GLU A 212 -9.02 -4.30 8.57
N ALA A 213 -9.89 -4.52 7.58
CA ALA A 213 -11.12 -5.29 7.73
C ALA A 213 -10.86 -6.77 8.07
N THR A 214 -9.79 -7.34 7.49
CA THR A 214 -9.36 -8.72 7.82
C THR A 214 -8.88 -8.78 9.27
N LEU A 215 -8.04 -7.83 9.71
CA LEU A 215 -7.59 -7.72 11.11
C LEU A 215 -8.76 -7.52 12.09
N ALA A 216 -9.77 -6.75 11.69
CA ALA A 216 -10.98 -6.52 12.47
C ALA A 216 -11.90 -7.75 12.53
N GLY A 217 -11.60 -8.82 11.81
CA GLY A 217 -12.42 -10.04 11.76
C GLY A 217 -13.70 -9.91 10.95
N CYS A 218 -13.76 -9.00 9.97
CA CYS A 218 -14.86 -8.96 9.01
C CYS A 218 -14.79 -10.14 8.03
N GLU A 219 -15.95 -10.61 7.59
CA GLU A 219 -16.04 -11.40 6.37
C GLU A 219 -15.80 -10.48 5.17
N VAL A 220 -14.62 -10.59 4.53
CA VAL A 220 -14.21 -9.67 3.46
C VAL A 220 -14.68 -10.19 2.10
N ILE A 221 -15.52 -9.41 1.45
CA ILE A 221 -16.08 -9.69 0.12
C ILE A 221 -15.37 -8.82 -0.91
N THR A 222 -14.58 -9.45 -1.76
CA THR A 222 -13.83 -8.76 -2.82
C THR A 222 -13.87 -9.52 -4.14
N ASN A 223 -13.44 -8.86 -5.21
CA ASN A 223 -13.16 -9.51 -6.48
C ASN A 223 -11.72 -10.07 -6.46
N ALA A 224 -11.59 -11.40 -6.44
CA ALA A 224 -10.29 -12.09 -6.34
C ALA A 224 -9.34 -11.82 -7.52
N HIS A 225 -9.86 -11.35 -8.66
CA HIS A 225 -9.05 -11.04 -9.84
C HIS A 225 -8.60 -9.57 -9.91
N LEU A 226 -9.17 -8.72 -9.07
CA LEU A 226 -8.89 -7.28 -9.07
C LEU A 226 -8.28 -6.78 -7.75
N VAL A 227 -8.41 -7.53 -6.67
CA VAL A 227 -8.02 -7.07 -5.33
C VAL A 227 -6.96 -7.97 -4.74
N GLY A 228 -5.77 -7.42 -4.51
CA GLY A 228 -4.71 -8.08 -3.77
C GLY A 228 -5.10 -8.30 -2.30
N ARG A 229 -4.73 -9.44 -1.76
CA ARG A 229 -5.05 -9.86 -0.38
C ARG A 229 -3.80 -10.34 0.33
N LEU A 230 -3.90 -10.47 1.64
CA LEU A 230 -2.90 -11.20 2.42
C LEU A 230 -2.88 -12.68 2.00
N GLU A 231 -1.73 -13.29 2.13
CA GLU A 231 -1.59 -14.74 1.99
C GLU A 231 -2.38 -15.45 3.10
N PRO A 232 -2.76 -16.74 2.88
CA PRO A 232 -3.39 -17.52 3.92
C PRO A 232 -2.51 -17.64 5.18
N GLY A 233 -3.08 -17.44 6.35
CA GLY A 233 -2.39 -17.48 7.63
C GLY A 233 -2.99 -16.51 8.64
N ASP A 234 -2.31 -16.35 9.78
CA ASP A 234 -2.66 -15.31 10.74
C ASP A 234 -2.29 -13.92 10.17
N PRO A 235 -3.28 -13.04 9.92
CA PRO A 235 -3.03 -11.74 9.34
C PRO A 235 -2.12 -10.85 10.22
N ARG A 236 -2.14 -11.01 11.55
CA ARG A 236 -1.29 -10.25 12.46
C ARG A 236 0.16 -10.68 12.35
N GLU A 237 0.41 -11.97 12.31
CA GLU A 237 1.75 -12.52 12.10
C GLU A 237 2.31 -12.11 10.76
N ILE A 238 1.53 -12.27 9.68
CA ILE A 238 1.93 -11.88 8.32
C ILE A 238 2.33 -10.41 8.29
N LEU A 239 1.52 -9.51 8.86
CA LEU A 239 1.77 -8.05 8.79
C LEU A 239 2.94 -7.61 9.67
N THR A 240 3.12 -8.22 10.82
CA THR A 240 4.27 -7.94 11.70
C THR A 240 5.60 -8.28 11.01
N GLN A 241 5.59 -9.24 10.11
CA GLN A 241 6.79 -9.64 9.36
C GLN A 241 7.08 -8.76 8.13
N GLN A 242 6.17 -7.87 7.70
CA GLN A 242 6.38 -7.08 6.49
C GLN A 242 7.55 -6.09 6.61
N PRO A 243 7.68 -5.26 7.67
CA PRO A 243 8.82 -4.36 7.78
C PRO A 243 10.16 -5.10 7.87
N PRO A 244 10.36 -6.13 8.72
CA PRO A 244 11.59 -6.92 8.70
C PRO A 244 11.89 -7.55 7.34
N LYS A 245 10.88 -8.10 6.67
CA LYS A 245 11.03 -8.66 5.32
C LYS A 245 11.51 -7.60 4.34
N PHE A 246 10.88 -6.42 4.31
CA PHE A 246 11.28 -5.32 3.43
C PHE A 246 12.74 -4.94 3.68
N TRP A 247 13.11 -4.71 4.93
CA TRP A 247 14.46 -4.26 5.28
C TRP A 247 15.55 -5.32 5.04
N SER A 248 15.18 -6.60 5.02
CA SER A 248 16.12 -7.66 4.63
C SER A 248 16.46 -7.64 3.14
N LEU A 249 15.70 -6.91 2.33
CA LEU A 249 15.90 -6.75 0.89
C LEU A 249 16.68 -5.47 0.54
N VAL A 250 16.77 -4.50 1.45
CA VAL A 250 17.52 -3.25 1.29
C VAL A 250 19.01 -3.49 1.56
#